data_d98e16cd522f16b2a9fec47c64555b6e
#
_entry.id   d98e16cd522f16b2a9fec47c64555b6e
#
_cell.length_a   1.000
_cell.length_b   1.000
_cell.length_c   1.000
_cell.angle_alpha   90.00
_cell.angle_beta   90.00
_cell.angle_gamma   90.00
#
_symmetry.space_group_name_H-M   'P 1'
#
loop_
_entity.id
_entity.type
_entity.pdbx_description
1 polymer ?
#
loop_
_entity_poly.entity_id
_entity_poly.type
_entity_poly.pdbx_seq_one_letter_code
_entity_poly.pdbx_strand_id
1 'polypeptide(L)'
;TEPAVASSDASNIEMTIVRDEARQEYVINGRKWWITGAGSLHCQVMIVMGKTDPTALRHVQQSMVLIDLANTPGISLLRPMTVLGDDDAPKGHMDMLFTDVRVPFDNLLGQEGSGFEIAQARLGPGRLHHCMRLIGTGERAISLMCRRSEERVAFGRKLSAIDVVLKEIALSRNDLDMARYLVLSAAKKIDEVGSKEARKELSM
;
A
#
# COMPACT_ATOMS: atom_id res chain seq x y z
N THR A 1 3.78 -6.04 -6.52
CA THR A 1 4.45 -7.24 -6.00
C THR A 1 4.41 -8.37 -7.03
N GLU A 2 5.37 -9.30 -6.98
CA GLU A 2 5.52 -10.40 -7.93
C GLU A 2 5.75 -11.71 -7.17
N PRO A 3 5.29 -12.87 -7.70
CA PRO A 3 5.36 -14.14 -6.98
C PRO A 3 6.78 -14.63 -6.69
N ALA A 4 7.71 -14.36 -7.60
CA ALA A 4 9.08 -14.91 -7.55
C ALA A 4 10.07 -14.05 -6.74
N VAL A 5 9.68 -12.83 -6.34
CA VAL A 5 10.58 -11.88 -5.69
C VAL A 5 10.03 -11.36 -4.36
N ALA A 6 10.94 -10.92 -3.47
CA ALA A 6 10.55 -10.35 -2.19
C ALA A 6 9.81 -9.01 -2.40
N SER A 7 8.58 -8.92 -1.92
CA SER A 7 7.75 -7.70 -2.04
C SER A 7 8.32 -6.49 -1.29
N SER A 8 9.19 -6.73 -0.30
CA SER A 8 9.91 -5.68 0.44
C SER A 8 11.04 -5.02 -0.35
N ASP A 9 11.45 -5.60 -1.48
CA ASP A 9 12.51 -5.08 -2.34
C ASP A 9 11.97 -4.73 -3.73
N ALA A 10 11.47 -3.50 -3.88
CA ALA A 10 10.93 -3.02 -5.15
C ALA A 10 11.97 -2.97 -6.28
N SER A 11 13.25 -2.96 -5.98
CA SER A 11 14.32 -2.98 -6.98
C SER A 11 14.55 -4.37 -7.60
N ASN A 12 13.97 -5.42 -7.00
CA ASN A 12 14.15 -6.80 -7.43
C ASN A 12 13.02 -7.31 -8.35
N ILE A 13 12.10 -6.46 -8.77
CA ILE A 13 11.01 -6.84 -9.67
C ILE A 13 11.57 -7.41 -10.98
N GLU A 14 10.85 -8.38 -11.56
CA GLU A 14 11.25 -9.09 -12.79
C GLU A 14 10.42 -8.69 -14.01
N MET A 15 9.24 -8.10 -13.82
CA MET A 15 8.42 -7.58 -14.92
C MET A 15 9.24 -6.61 -15.78
N THR A 16 9.16 -6.78 -17.10
CA THR A 16 9.86 -5.95 -18.07
C THR A 16 8.92 -4.95 -18.74
N ILE A 17 9.46 -3.78 -19.07
CA ILE A 17 8.86 -2.74 -19.90
C ILE A 17 9.89 -2.39 -20.97
N VAL A 18 9.74 -2.92 -22.17
CA VAL A 18 10.71 -2.79 -23.24
C VAL A 18 10.21 -1.81 -24.29
N ARG A 19 11.07 -0.91 -24.75
CA ARG A 19 10.73 0.04 -25.81
C ARG A 19 10.65 -0.65 -27.15
N ASP A 20 9.58 -0.38 -27.90
CA ASP A 20 9.43 -0.69 -29.34
C ASP A 20 9.48 0.64 -30.09
N GLU A 21 10.68 1.06 -30.49
CA GLU A 21 10.90 2.35 -31.17
C GLU A 21 10.19 2.44 -32.53
N ALA A 22 10.02 1.32 -33.21
CA ALA A 22 9.36 1.28 -34.51
C ALA A 22 7.87 1.61 -34.41
N ARG A 23 7.24 1.27 -33.27
CA ARG A 23 5.82 1.50 -33.02
C ARG A 23 5.55 2.64 -32.04
N GLN A 24 6.59 3.20 -31.42
CA GLN A 24 6.48 4.20 -30.35
C GLN A 24 5.64 3.69 -29.17
N GLU A 25 5.86 2.43 -28.78
CA GLU A 25 5.15 1.74 -27.73
C GLU A 25 6.10 1.09 -26.71
N TYR A 26 5.60 0.87 -25.51
CA TYR A 26 6.18 -0.04 -24.54
C TYR A 26 5.53 -1.41 -24.63
N VAL A 27 6.34 -2.46 -24.57
CA VAL A 27 5.91 -3.87 -24.50
C VAL A 27 6.16 -4.36 -23.09
N ILE A 28 5.10 -4.83 -22.41
CA ILE A 28 5.11 -5.20 -21.02
C ILE A 28 4.89 -6.69 -20.88
N ASN A 29 5.81 -7.37 -20.18
CA ASN A 29 5.72 -8.80 -19.92
C ASN A 29 6.06 -9.09 -18.45
N GLY A 30 5.30 -10.00 -17.83
CA GLY A 30 5.55 -10.43 -16.46
C GLY A 30 4.30 -10.80 -15.68
N ARG A 31 4.48 -11.10 -14.40
CA ARG A 31 3.39 -11.49 -13.51
C ARG A 31 3.39 -10.62 -12.27
N LYS A 32 2.22 -10.15 -11.88
CA LYS A 32 1.97 -9.41 -10.65
C LYS A 32 0.94 -10.13 -9.81
N TRP A 33 1.07 -10.10 -8.50
CA TRP A 33 0.06 -10.63 -7.61
C TRP A 33 -0.24 -9.68 -6.44
N TRP A 34 -1.29 -9.95 -5.70
CA TRP A 34 -1.80 -9.07 -4.64
C TRP A 34 -2.15 -7.67 -5.16
N ILE A 35 -2.66 -7.60 -6.39
CA ILE A 35 -3.03 -6.34 -7.01
C ILE A 35 -4.42 -5.94 -6.55
N THR A 36 -4.45 -5.07 -5.55
CA THR A 36 -5.67 -4.60 -4.89
C THR A 36 -6.58 -3.84 -5.85
N GLY A 37 -7.84 -4.24 -5.92
CA GLY A 37 -8.86 -3.59 -6.72
C GLY A 37 -8.89 -4.01 -8.19
N ALA A 38 -7.94 -4.81 -8.66
CA ALA A 38 -7.91 -5.24 -10.07
C ALA A 38 -9.05 -6.19 -10.43
N GLY A 39 -9.67 -6.86 -9.45
CA GLY A 39 -10.88 -7.69 -9.66
C GLY A 39 -12.19 -6.89 -9.73
N SER A 40 -12.16 -5.60 -9.48
CA SER A 40 -13.34 -4.77 -9.56
C SER A 40 -13.79 -4.55 -11.00
N LEU A 41 -15.09 -4.71 -11.26
CA LEU A 41 -15.70 -4.39 -12.56
C LEU A 41 -15.60 -2.90 -12.93
N HIS A 42 -15.27 -2.04 -11.96
CA HIS A 42 -15.06 -0.60 -12.15
C HIS A 42 -13.59 -0.21 -12.30
N CYS A 43 -12.68 -1.17 -12.30
CA CYS A 43 -11.25 -0.91 -12.48
C CYS A 43 -10.98 -0.59 -13.95
N GLN A 44 -10.73 0.68 -14.25
CA GLN A 44 -10.49 1.16 -15.62
C GLN A 44 -9.02 1.40 -15.91
N VAL A 45 -8.27 1.85 -14.91
CA VAL A 45 -6.86 2.25 -15.07
C VAL A 45 -5.97 1.50 -14.09
N MET A 46 -4.83 1.05 -14.57
CA MET A 46 -3.79 0.41 -13.78
C MET A 46 -2.47 1.15 -13.92
N ILE A 47 -1.77 1.35 -12.81
CA ILE A 47 -0.38 1.81 -12.78
C ILE A 47 0.51 0.56 -12.63
N VAL A 48 1.35 0.31 -13.62
CA VAL A 48 2.24 -0.85 -13.63
C VAL A 48 3.69 -0.42 -13.57
N MET A 49 4.45 -1.01 -12.66
CA MET A 49 5.89 -0.79 -12.50
C MET A 49 6.64 -2.02 -13.01
N GLY A 50 7.63 -1.78 -13.88
CA GLY A 50 8.50 -2.82 -14.44
C GLY A 50 9.90 -2.28 -14.70
N LYS A 51 10.84 -3.15 -15.06
CA LYS A 51 12.20 -2.78 -15.46
C LYS A 51 12.23 -2.32 -16.91
N THR A 52 12.73 -1.10 -17.14
CA THR A 52 13.02 -0.56 -18.48
C THR A 52 14.48 -0.74 -18.84
N ASP A 53 15.41 -0.54 -17.90
CA ASP A 53 16.85 -0.72 -18.11
C ASP A 53 17.47 -1.52 -16.95
N PRO A 54 17.65 -2.84 -17.13
CA PRO A 54 18.27 -3.69 -16.08
C PRO A 54 19.77 -3.41 -15.87
N THR A 55 20.41 -2.65 -16.76
CA THR A 55 21.85 -2.32 -16.66
C THR A 55 22.12 -1.03 -15.91
N ALA A 56 21.08 -0.20 -15.70
CA ALA A 56 21.16 1.04 -14.96
C ALA A 56 21.43 0.83 -13.47
N LEU A 57 21.72 1.89 -12.74
CA LEU A 57 21.82 1.84 -11.28
C LEU A 57 20.51 1.31 -10.67
N ARG A 58 20.61 0.52 -9.60
CA ARG A 58 19.53 -0.27 -8.98
C ARG A 58 18.19 0.48 -8.82
N HIS A 59 18.22 1.75 -8.43
CA HIS A 59 17.01 2.55 -8.16
C HIS A 59 16.49 3.36 -9.36
N VAL A 60 17.15 3.25 -10.52
CA VAL A 60 16.72 3.87 -11.78
C VAL A 60 16.48 2.84 -12.90
N GLN A 61 16.36 1.56 -12.54
CA GLN A 61 16.03 0.50 -13.49
C GLN A 61 14.54 0.45 -13.83
N GLN A 62 13.68 0.98 -12.95
CA GLN A 62 12.25 0.79 -13.02
C GLN A 62 11.54 2.05 -13.53
N SER A 63 10.51 1.82 -14.33
CA SER A 63 9.58 2.84 -14.79
C SER A 63 8.14 2.46 -14.43
N MET A 64 7.24 3.42 -14.49
CA MET A 64 5.81 3.21 -14.32
C MET A 64 5.06 3.61 -15.56
N VAL A 65 4.08 2.83 -15.97
CA VAL A 65 3.19 3.11 -17.08
C VAL A 65 1.74 3.02 -16.67
N LEU A 66 0.90 3.81 -17.33
CA LEU A 66 -0.55 3.73 -17.19
C LEU A 66 -1.11 2.77 -18.23
N ILE A 67 -2.02 1.89 -17.81
CA ILE A 67 -2.70 0.95 -18.69
C ILE A 67 -4.21 1.19 -18.58
N ASP A 68 -4.87 1.39 -19.69
CA ASP A 68 -6.32 1.33 -19.82
C ASP A 68 -6.74 -0.14 -19.92
N LEU A 69 -7.29 -0.68 -18.83
CA LEU A 69 -7.66 -2.10 -18.76
C LEU A 69 -8.73 -2.51 -19.76
N ALA A 70 -9.67 -1.61 -20.09
CA ALA A 70 -10.77 -1.92 -20.97
C ALA A 70 -10.33 -2.10 -22.43
N ASN A 71 -9.29 -1.37 -22.84
CA ASN A 71 -8.87 -1.26 -24.23
C ASN A 71 -7.49 -1.89 -24.51
N THR A 72 -6.83 -2.43 -23.49
CA THR A 72 -5.47 -2.99 -23.64
C THR A 72 -5.49 -4.52 -23.57
N PRO A 73 -5.25 -5.23 -24.69
CA PRO A 73 -5.19 -6.69 -24.70
C PRO A 73 -3.90 -7.22 -24.03
N GLY A 74 -3.90 -8.54 -23.75
CA GLY A 74 -2.72 -9.23 -23.21
C GLY A 74 -2.67 -9.31 -21.68
N ILE A 75 -3.70 -8.82 -20.97
CA ILE A 75 -3.81 -8.89 -19.52
C ILE A 75 -4.78 -10.00 -19.12
N SER A 76 -4.32 -10.93 -18.30
CA SER A 76 -5.12 -12.02 -17.77
C SER A 76 -5.24 -11.92 -16.24
N LEU A 77 -6.46 -11.89 -15.73
CA LEU A 77 -6.75 -12.09 -14.31
C LEU A 77 -6.76 -13.59 -14.04
N LEU A 78 -5.76 -14.10 -13.33
CA LEU A 78 -5.59 -15.54 -13.11
C LEU A 78 -6.51 -16.06 -12.01
N ARG A 79 -6.50 -15.38 -10.87
CA ARG A 79 -7.32 -15.75 -9.71
C ARG A 79 -7.35 -14.63 -8.67
N PRO A 80 -8.37 -14.54 -7.83
CA PRO A 80 -8.32 -13.78 -6.60
C PRO A 80 -7.35 -14.43 -5.61
N MET A 81 -6.65 -13.59 -4.83
CA MET A 81 -5.79 -14.01 -3.74
C MET A 81 -6.62 -14.04 -2.46
N THR A 82 -6.50 -15.11 -1.68
CA THR A 82 -7.27 -15.28 -0.45
C THR A 82 -6.39 -15.14 0.80
N VAL A 83 -6.94 -14.57 1.85
CA VAL A 83 -6.35 -14.52 3.19
C VAL A 83 -7.35 -15.10 4.17
N LEU A 84 -6.98 -16.18 4.88
CA LEU A 84 -7.85 -16.89 5.81
C LEU A 84 -9.22 -17.30 5.19
N GLY A 85 -9.21 -17.55 3.87
CA GLY A 85 -10.42 -17.94 3.14
C GLY A 85 -11.25 -16.78 2.57
N ASP A 86 -10.91 -15.54 2.89
CA ASP A 86 -11.56 -14.33 2.37
C ASP A 86 -10.78 -13.80 1.14
N ASP A 87 -11.50 -13.53 0.05
CA ASP A 87 -10.97 -13.02 -1.22
C ASP A 87 -11.17 -11.50 -1.41
N ASP A 88 -11.69 -10.80 -0.39
CA ASP A 88 -11.99 -9.36 -0.41
C ASP A 88 -12.94 -8.96 -1.57
N ALA A 89 -13.88 -9.85 -1.92
CA ALA A 89 -14.89 -9.54 -2.94
C ALA A 89 -15.71 -8.29 -2.58
N PRO A 90 -16.15 -7.49 -3.55
CA PRO A 90 -16.03 -7.65 -5.00
C PRO A 90 -14.75 -7.04 -5.63
N LYS A 91 -13.89 -6.42 -4.83
CA LYS A 91 -12.69 -5.72 -5.31
C LYS A 91 -11.53 -6.67 -5.59
N GLY A 92 -11.31 -7.61 -4.68
CA GLY A 92 -10.29 -8.63 -4.74
C GLY A 92 -8.85 -8.10 -4.74
N HIS A 93 -7.94 -9.02 -4.50
CA HIS A 93 -6.50 -8.84 -4.71
C HIS A 93 -6.11 -9.85 -5.78
N MET A 94 -5.81 -9.41 -6.99
CA MET A 94 -5.67 -10.33 -8.12
C MET A 94 -4.22 -10.77 -8.34
N ASP A 95 -4.11 -12.00 -8.81
CA ASP A 95 -2.95 -12.56 -9.47
C ASP A 95 -3.12 -12.33 -10.98
N MET A 96 -2.16 -11.69 -11.63
CA MET A 96 -2.29 -11.18 -12.99
C MET A 96 -1.07 -11.54 -13.85
N LEU A 97 -1.34 -11.89 -15.09
CA LEU A 97 -0.32 -12.14 -16.11
C LEU A 97 -0.42 -11.11 -17.22
N PHE A 98 0.72 -10.57 -17.62
CA PHE A 98 0.89 -9.63 -18.73
C PHE A 98 1.71 -10.31 -19.81
N THR A 99 1.12 -10.43 -21.02
CA THR A 99 1.76 -11.07 -22.17
C THR A 99 1.68 -10.14 -23.36
N ASP A 100 2.83 -9.59 -23.76
CA ASP A 100 2.97 -8.65 -24.87
C ASP A 100 1.96 -7.48 -24.81
N VAL A 101 1.71 -6.99 -23.59
CA VAL A 101 0.84 -5.84 -23.37
C VAL A 101 1.52 -4.60 -23.93
N ARG A 102 0.82 -3.86 -24.80
CA ARG A 102 1.35 -2.70 -25.50
C ARG A 102 0.65 -1.44 -25.08
N VAL A 103 1.44 -0.40 -24.77
CA VAL A 103 0.94 0.94 -24.46
C VAL A 103 1.80 1.99 -25.17
N PRO A 104 1.22 3.12 -25.62
CA PRO A 104 1.97 4.23 -26.20
C PRO A 104 3.04 4.79 -25.25
N PHE A 105 4.08 5.40 -25.77
CA PHE A 105 5.09 6.07 -24.95
C PHE A 105 4.51 7.18 -24.05
N ASP A 106 3.43 7.82 -24.49
CA ASP A 106 2.73 8.86 -23.72
C ASP A 106 2.08 8.33 -22.42
N ASN A 107 1.94 7.01 -22.29
CA ASN A 107 1.46 6.38 -21.06
C ASN A 107 2.53 6.26 -19.97
N LEU A 108 3.77 6.68 -20.23
CA LEU A 108 4.83 6.74 -19.22
C LEU A 108 4.48 7.73 -18.12
N LEU A 109 4.54 7.29 -16.88
CA LEU A 109 4.34 8.14 -15.72
C LEU A 109 5.68 8.76 -15.29
N GLY A 110 5.84 10.05 -15.52
CA GLY A 110 7.11 10.77 -15.25
C GLY A 110 8.16 10.51 -16.32
N GLN A 111 9.33 10.03 -15.91
CA GLN A 111 10.44 9.72 -16.81
C GLN A 111 10.84 8.25 -16.70
N GLU A 112 11.48 7.71 -17.73
CA GLU A 112 12.11 6.38 -17.62
C GLU A 112 13.11 6.36 -16.48
N GLY A 113 13.12 5.26 -15.73
CA GLY A 113 13.96 5.11 -14.55
C GLY A 113 13.45 5.80 -13.28
N SER A 114 12.36 6.56 -13.34
CA SER A 114 11.80 7.27 -12.17
C SER A 114 10.80 6.44 -11.35
N GLY A 115 10.51 5.21 -11.76
CA GLY A 115 9.46 4.38 -11.11
C GLY A 115 9.67 4.16 -9.63
N PHE A 116 10.90 3.93 -9.19
CA PHE A 116 11.21 3.77 -7.77
C PHE A 116 10.99 5.07 -6.98
N GLU A 117 11.41 6.22 -7.53
CA GLU A 117 11.23 7.54 -6.91
C GLU A 117 9.74 7.87 -6.76
N ILE A 118 8.95 7.66 -7.81
CA ILE A 118 7.48 7.86 -7.81
C ILE A 118 6.83 6.98 -6.72
N ALA A 119 7.22 5.70 -6.61
CA ALA A 119 6.72 4.81 -5.58
C ALA A 119 7.04 5.33 -4.16
N GLN A 120 8.28 5.79 -3.92
CA GLN A 120 8.68 6.32 -2.62
C GLN A 120 7.99 7.63 -2.27
N ALA A 121 7.77 8.52 -3.23
CA ALA A 121 7.05 9.77 -3.03
C ALA A 121 5.60 9.52 -2.54
N ARG A 122 4.95 8.48 -3.05
CA ARG A 122 3.60 8.07 -2.62
C ARG A 122 3.61 7.38 -1.26
N LEU A 123 4.61 6.53 -0.99
CA LEU A 123 4.65 5.71 0.22
C LEU A 123 4.93 6.52 1.50
N GLY A 124 5.70 7.60 1.41
CA GLY A 124 6.02 8.46 2.55
C GLY A 124 4.75 8.96 3.26
N PRO A 125 3.94 9.82 2.65
CA PRO A 125 2.68 10.29 3.21
C PRO A 125 1.69 9.17 3.52
N GLY A 126 1.70 8.09 2.71
CA GLY A 126 0.86 6.92 2.94
C GLY A 126 1.05 6.25 4.30
N ARG A 127 2.26 6.29 4.86
CA ARG A 127 2.54 5.77 6.21
C ARG A 127 1.77 6.52 7.29
N LEU A 128 1.72 7.85 7.22
CA LEU A 128 0.93 8.67 8.16
C LEU A 128 -0.56 8.33 8.09
N HIS A 129 -1.11 8.13 6.90
CA HIS A 129 -2.50 7.73 6.75
C HIS A 129 -2.78 6.37 7.40
N HIS A 130 -1.87 5.41 7.28
CA HIS A 130 -2.00 4.12 7.98
C HIS A 130 -1.97 4.29 9.49
N CYS A 131 -1.02 5.05 10.03
CA CYS A 131 -0.91 5.32 11.46
C CYS A 131 -2.18 6.01 11.99
N MET A 132 -2.70 7.02 11.30
CA MET A 132 -3.91 7.73 11.72
C MET A 132 -5.15 6.83 11.69
N ARG A 133 -5.29 5.94 10.71
CA ARG A 133 -6.38 4.94 10.69
C ARG A 133 -6.29 3.96 11.86
N LEU A 134 -5.07 3.52 12.21
CA LEU A 134 -4.86 2.64 13.36
C LEU A 134 -5.19 3.35 14.67
N ILE A 135 -4.89 4.65 14.81
CA ILE A 135 -5.31 5.46 15.95
C ILE A 135 -6.85 5.49 16.05
N GLY A 136 -7.56 5.70 14.94
CA GLY A 136 -9.02 5.64 14.92
C GLY A 136 -9.58 4.26 15.33
N THR A 137 -8.94 3.19 14.91
CA THR A 137 -9.28 1.83 15.34
C THR A 137 -9.03 1.63 16.84
N GLY A 138 -7.92 2.15 17.34
CA GLY A 138 -7.57 2.14 18.78
C GLY A 138 -8.59 2.90 19.62
N GLU A 139 -9.05 4.09 19.17
CA GLU A 139 -10.13 4.85 19.85
C GLU A 139 -11.40 4.02 19.99
N ARG A 140 -11.79 3.36 18.92
CA ARG A 140 -12.95 2.46 18.95
C ARG A 140 -12.73 1.30 19.91
N ALA A 141 -11.54 0.70 19.92
CA ALA A 141 -11.21 -0.40 20.83
C ALA A 141 -11.31 0.02 22.30
N ILE A 142 -10.72 1.17 22.68
CA ILE A 142 -10.82 1.72 24.05
C ILE A 142 -12.28 1.98 24.43
N SER A 143 -13.06 2.57 23.53
CA SER A 143 -14.49 2.80 23.77
C SER A 143 -15.25 1.48 24.04
N LEU A 144 -14.95 0.43 23.30
CA LEU A 144 -15.53 -0.90 23.53
C LEU A 144 -15.05 -1.54 24.82
N MET A 145 -13.76 -1.38 25.17
CA MET A 145 -13.20 -1.83 26.44
C MET A 145 -13.91 -1.17 27.63
N CYS A 146 -14.06 0.17 27.60
CA CYS A 146 -14.78 0.90 28.66
C CYS A 146 -16.21 0.40 28.80
N ARG A 147 -16.97 0.33 27.70
CA ARG A 147 -18.36 -0.17 27.72
C ARG A 147 -18.44 -1.59 28.26
N ARG A 148 -17.57 -2.48 27.77
CA ARG A 148 -17.56 -3.89 28.22
C ARG A 148 -17.22 -4.00 29.70
N SER A 149 -16.28 -3.18 30.21
CA SER A 149 -15.91 -3.18 31.61
C SER A 149 -17.05 -2.74 32.55
N GLU A 150 -17.91 -1.85 32.09
CA GLU A 150 -19.12 -1.42 32.81
C GLU A 150 -20.26 -2.43 32.77
N GLU A 151 -20.37 -3.18 31.69
CA GLU A 151 -21.47 -4.17 31.50
C GLU A 151 -21.16 -5.52 32.16
N ARG A 152 -19.92 -5.99 32.07
CA ARG A 152 -19.54 -7.34 32.49
C ARG A 152 -19.30 -7.45 33.99
N VAL A 153 -20.03 -8.34 34.62
CA VAL A 153 -19.80 -8.76 36.02
C VAL A 153 -19.01 -10.06 36.06
N ALA A 154 -17.95 -10.11 36.86
CA ALA A 154 -17.17 -11.29 37.18
C ALA A 154 -16.76 -11.25 38.65
N PHE A 155 -16.76 -12.39 39.32
CA PHE A 155 -16.46 -12.48 40.74
C PHE A 155 -17.31 -11.55 41.63
N GLY A 156 -18.58 -11.37 41.26
CA GLY A 156 -19.54 -10.55 42.02
C GLY A 156 -19.41 -9.05 41.83
N ARG A 157 -18.52 -8.54 40.97
CA ARG A 157 -18.33 -7.11 40.70
C ARG A 157 -18.14 -6.82 39.22
N LYS A 158 -18.37 -5.57 38.79
CA LYS A 158 -18.09 -5.13 37.43
C LYS A 158 -16.59 -5.20 37.15
N LEU A 159 -16.21 -5.46 35.89
CA LEU A 159 -14.79 -5.43 35.48
C LEU A 159 -14.16 -4.04 35.71
N SER A 160 -14.95 -2.96 35.59
CA SER A 160 -14.52 -1.58 35.89
C SER A 160 -14.17 -1.36 37.37
N ALA A 161 -14.54 -2.25 38.28
CA ALA A 161 -14.15 -2.23 39.67
C ALA A 161 -12.87 -3.04 39.99
N ILE A 162 -12.18 -3.50 38.93
CA ILE A 162 -10.95 -4.30 39.04
C ILE A 162 -9.76 -3.44 38.59
N ASP A 163 -8.84 -3.16 39.50
CA ASP A 163 -7.72 -2.21 39.31
C ASP A 163 -6.86 -2.53 38.07
N VAL A 164 -6.58 -3.82 37.79
CA VAL A 164 -5.80 -4.20 36.62
C VAL A 164 -6.51 -3.83 35.31
N VAL A 165 -7.84 -3.92 35.25
CA VAL A 165 -8.63 -3.53 34.08
C VAL A 165 -8.56 -2.03 33.86
N LEU A 166 -8.73 -1.24 34.94
CA LEU A 166 -8.61 0.22 34.87
C LEU A 166 -7.20 0.65 34.47
N LYS A 167 -6.18 -0.01 35.01
CA LYS A 167 -4.78 0.26 34.65
C LYS A 167 -4.55 0.02 33.14
N GLU A 168 -5.00 -1.10 32.58
CA GLU A 168 -4.82 -1.42 31.16
C GLU A 168 -5.55 -0.41 30.25
N ILE A 169 -6.74 0.04 30.63
CA ILE A 169 -7.48 1.07 29.90
C ILE A 169 -6.70 2.41 29.95
N ALA A 170 -6.17 2.80 31.11
CA ALA A 170 -5.41 4.03 31.26
C ALA A 170 -4.09 4.01 30.46
N LEU A 171 -3.36 2.89 30.48
CA LEU A 171 -2.14 2.71 29.68
C LEU A 171 -2.46 2.76 28.18
N SER A 172 -3.49 2.05 27.75
CA SER A 172 -3.95 2.08 26.33
C SER A 172 -4.32 3.50 25.89
N ARG A 173 -4.95 4.30 26.76
CA ARG A 173 -5.26 5.73 26.48
C ARG A 173 -4.00 6.55 26.30
N ASN A 174 -3.04 6.41 27.21
CA ASN A 174 -1.77 7.13 27.14
C ASN A 174 -1.00 6.78 25.86
N ASP A 175 -0.88 5.49 25.52
CA ASP A 175 -0.18 5.02 24.33
C ASP A 175 -0.82 5.60 23.05
N LEU A 176 -2.16 5.62 23.00
CA LEU A 176 -2.89 6.13 21.83
C LEU A 176 -2.74 7.66 21.68
N ASP A 177 -2.72 8.40 22.77
CA ASP A 177 -2.48 9.85 22.75
C ASP A 177 -1.04 10.17 22.35
N MET A 178 -0.04 9.45 22.87
CA MET A 178 1.36 9.59 22.45
C MET A 178 1.52 9.31 20.96
N ALA A 179 0.93 8.21 20.45
CA ALA A 179 0.95 7.88 19.02
C ALA A 179 0.32 8.98 18.18
N ARG A 180 -0.81 9.54 18.59
CA ARG A 180 -1.49 10.64 17.90
C ARG A 180 -0.61 11.87 17.80
N TYR A 181 -0.01 12.31 18.92
CA TYR A 181 0.88 13.49 18.92
C TYR A 181 2.09 13.27 18.01
N LEU A 182 2.66 12.07 18.00
CA LEU A 182 3.78 11.74 17.13
C LEU A 182 3.38 11.83 15.64
N VAL A 183 2.23 11.27 15.26
CA VAL A 183 1.74 11.31 13.87
C VAL A 183 1.41 12.75 13.45
N LEU A 184 0.76 13.55 14.30
CA LEU A 184 0.47 14.94 13.99
C LEU A 184 1.75 15.78 13.88
N SER A 185 2.75 15.53 14.71
CA SER A 185 4.07 16.19 14.62
C SER A 185 4.76 15.86 13.29
N ALA A 186 4.71 14.58 12.87
CA ALA A 186 5.27 14.15 11.60
C ALA A 186 4.52 14.78 10.41
N ALA A 187 3.19 14.85 10.46
CA ALA A 187 2.38 15.52 9.44
C ALA A 187 2.75 16.99 9.30
N LYS A 188 2.82 17.72 10.41
CA LYS A 188 3.25 19.12 10.44
C LYS A 188 4.64 19.29 9.83
N LYS A 189 5.57 18.41 10.16
CA LYS A 189 6.92 18.46 9.59
C LYS A 189 6.93 18.28 8.07
N ILE A 190 6.09 17.40 7.53
CA ILE A 190 5.95 17.23 6.08
C ILE A 190 5.42 18.51 5.43
N ASP A 191 4.44 19.18 6.03
CA ASP A 191 3.85 20.42 5.52
C ASP A 191 4.90 21.55 5.49
N GLU A 192 5.80 21.58 6.47
CA GLU A 192 6.86 22.60 6.58
C GLU A 192 8.03 22.40 5.62
N VAL A 193 8.50 21.16 5.46
CA VAL A 193 9.79 20.88 4.75
C VAL A 193 9.68 19.82 3.65
N GLY A 194 8.53 19.23 3.44
CA GLY A 194 8.30 18.16 2.47
C GLY A 194 8.71 16.77 2.97
N SER A 195 8.22 15.74 2.28
CA SER A 195 8.39 14.32 2.68
C SER A 195 9.84 13.85 2.66
N LYS A 196 10.68 14.42 1.80
CA LYS A 196 12.10 14.03 1.68
C LYS A 196 12.90 14.43 2.91
N GLU A 197 12.70 15.65 3.39
CA GLU A 197 13.40 16.19 4.57
C GLU A 197 12.80 15.66 5.88
N ALA A 198 11.49 15.35 5.88
CA ALA A 198 10.80 14.75 7.04
C ALA A 198 10.96 13.21 7.12
N ARG A 199 11.96 12.63 6.43
CA ARG A 199 12.14 11.17 6.36
C ARG A 199 12.33 10.51 7.72
N LYS A 200 13.01 11.20 8.65
CA LYS A 200 13.22 10.70 10.02
C LYS A 200 11.88 10.50 10.73
N GLU A 201 11.05 11.53 10.73
CA GLU A 201 9.73 11.54 11.38
C GLU A 201 8.78 10.52 10.74
N LEU A 202 8.89 10.34 9.42
CA LEU A 202 8.13 9.31 8.69
C LEU A 202 8.55 7.87 8.99
N SER A 203 9.73 7.68 9.57
CA SER A 203 10.30 6.34 9.87
C SER A 203 10.15 5.95 11.34
N MET A 204 9.73 6.87 12.20
CA MET A 204 9.42 6.62 13.62
C MET A 204 8.05 5.99 13.80
#